data_8eaf1641387bcc6bb6980a9a669def93
#
_entry.id   8eaf1641387bcc6bb6980a9a669def93
#
_cell.length_a   1.000
_cell.length_b   1.000
_cell.length_c   1.000
_cell.angle_alpha   90.00
_cell.angle_beta   90.00
_cell.angle_gamma   90.00
#
_symmetry.space_group_name_H-M   'P 1'
#
loop_
_entity.id
_entity.type
_entity.pdbx_description
1 polymer ?
#
loop_
_entity_poly.entity_id
_entity_poly.type
_entity_poly.pdbx_seq_one_letter_code
_entity_poly.pdbx_strand_id
1 'polypeptide(L)'
;MNTATESEDVISFDDYPLSEEAASLYIQTVVDHFDSTGHVPDDKTLTIELREHAIILNCCRGSRINETLAHFIQAMGSGLGGSMGVAVVDPYRISFRIPGVKASDIEKWLRETSPLALEAILRMTIPNGRAIRARFVQVARRFGILRKDVDPRKVNISGMLKRYQGTAVVEETLSKLFPVSYTHLTLPTILLV
;
A
#
# COMPACT_ATOMS: atom_id res chain seq x y z
N MET A 1 -33.01 34.63 11.02
CA MET A 1 -32.25 34.20 12.20
C MET A 1 -32.40 32.68 12.26
N ASN A 2 -31.53 31.95 11.66
CA ASN A 2 -31.42 30.50 11.81
C ASN A 2 -30.03 30.22 12.37
N THR A 3 -29.98 29.95 13.65
CA THR A 3 -28.82 29.43 14.35
C THR A 3 -28.65 27.97 13.93
N ALA A 4 -27.70 27.71 13.03
CA ALA A 4 -27.21 26.37 12.81
C ALA A 4 -26.48 25.96 14.10
N THR A 5 -27.04 24.99 14.80
CA THR A 5 -26.40 24.28 15.90
C THR A 5 -25.33 23.41 15.26
N GLU A 6 -24.07 23.87 15.30
CA GLU A 6 -22.92 23.01 15.07
C GLU A 6 -22.92 21.96 16.18
N SER A 7 -23.27 20.74 15.83
CA SER A 7 -23.02 19.60 16.69
C SER A 7 -21.51 19.44 16.78
N GLU A 8 -20.91 19.86 17.89
CA GLU A 8 -19.58 19.41 18.28
C GLU A 8 -19.67 17.88 18.43
N ASP A 9 -19.23 17.16 17.41
CA ASP A 9 -18.97 15.73 17.54
C ASP A 9 -17.81 15.56 18.52
N VAL A 10 -18.16 15.41 19.79
CA VAL A 10 -17.20 15.10 20.85
C VAL A 10 -16.67 13.71 20.55
N ILE A 11 -15.42 13.62 20.13
CA ILE A 11 -14.72 12.34 19.96
C ILE A 11 -14.60 11.70 21.34
N SER A 12 -15.43 10.70 21.64
CA SER A 12 -15.32 9.89 22.83
C SER A 12 -14.36 8.73 22.59
N PHE A 13 -13.39 8.58 23.50
CA PHE A 13 -12.46 7.45 23.52
C PHE A 13 -12.85 6.37 24.53
N ASP A 14 -14.07 6.45 25.10
CA ASP A 14 -14.54 5.56 26.16
C ASP A 14 -14.56 4.08 25.72
N ASP A 15 -14.72 3.84 24.40
CA ASP A 15 -14.71 2.49 23.81
C ASP A 15 -13.29 1.95 23.52
N TYR A 16 -12.26 2.77 23.71
CA TYR A 16 -10.87 2.37 23.40
C TYR A 16 -10.04 2.27 24.69
N PRO A 17 -9.22 1.22 24.86
CA PRO A 17 -8.38 1.05 26.03
C PRO A 17 -7.14 1.98 25.98
N LEU A 18 -7.36 3.28 25.92
CA LEU A 18 -6.33 4.31 25.90
C LEU A 18 -6.26 5.01 27.26
N SER A 19 -5.05 5.36 27.71
CA SER A 19 -4.90 6.31 28.82
C SER A 19 -5.25 7.72 28.34
N GLU A 20 -5.64 8.61 29.26
CA GLU A 20 -5.94 10.01 28.95
C GLU A 20 -4.77 10.72 28.25
N GLU A 21 -3.53 10.41 28.66
CA GLU A 21 -2.31 10.95 28.04
C GLU A 21 -2.16 10.47 26.58
N ALA A 22 -2.43 9.18 26.34
CA ALA A 22 -2.37 8.61 24.99
C ALA A 22 -3.46 9.18 24.08
N ALA A 23 -4.67 9.34 24.60
CA ALA A 23 -5.78 9.95 23.88
C ALA A 23 -5.47 11.41 23.53
N SER A 24 -4.97 12.20 24.49
CA SER A 24 -4.58 13.60 24.28
C SER A 24 -3.49 13.74 23.21
N LEU A 25 -2.46 12.88 23.25
CA LEU A 25 -1.39 12.89 22.24
C LEU A 25 -1.91 12.52 20.85
N TYR A 26 -2.84 11.57 20.78
CA TYR A 26 -3.48 11.20 19.51
C TYR A 26 -4.29 12.36 18.93
N ILE A 27 -5.15 13.01 19.75
CA ILE A 27 -5.93 14.17 19.34
C ILE A 27 -5.01 15.28 18.83
N GLN A 28 -3.97 15.61 19.60
CA GLN A 28 -3.02 16.66 19.19
C GLN A 28 -2.38 16.35 17.84
N THR A 29 -1.97 15.09 17.62
CA THR A 29 -1.39 14.67 16.33
C THR A 29 -2.36 14.85 15.17
N VAL A 30 -3.65 14.52 15.38
CA VAL A 30 -4.69 14.69 14.36
C VAL A 30 -4.96 16.18 14.09
N VAL A 31 -5.04 16.99 15.14
CA VAL A 31 -5.24 18.46 15.03
C VAL A 31 -4.06 19.10 14.28
N ASP A 32 -2.83 18.80 14.67
CA ASP A 32 -1.63 19.33 14.00
C ASP A 32 -1.59 18.94 12.52
N HIS A 33 -2.02 17.72 12.19
CA HIS A 33 -2.13 17.28 10.80
C HIS A 33 -3.22 18.07 10.06
N PHE A 34 -4.40 18.22 10.64
CA PHE A 34 -5.49 18.99 10.06
C PHE A 34 -5.10 20.46 9.84
N ASP A 35 -4.46 21.09 10.80
CA ASP A 35 -4.00 22.48 10.71
C ASP A 35 -2.97 22.67 9.57
N SER A 36 -2.16 21.63 9.30
CA SER A 36 -1.14 21.68 8.26
C SER A 36 -1.66 21.35 6.85
N THR A 37 -2.70 20.53 6.74
CA THR A 37 -3.17 19.96 5.45
C THR A 37 -4.61 20.31 5.11
N GLY A 38 -5.40 20.79 6.08
CA GLY A 38 -6.82 21.06 5.94
C GLY A 38 -7.68 19.77 5.85
N HIS A 39 -7.08 18.59 6.06
CA HIS A 39 -7.80 17.33 5.96
C HIS A 39 -7.20 16.27 6.89
N VAL A 40 -8.06 15.41 7.44
CA VAL A 40 -7.64 14.25 8.23
C VAL A 40 -7.77 12.98 7.38
N PRO A 41 -6.70 12.19 7.22
CA PRO A 41 -6.79 10.92 6.53
C PRO A 41 -7.72 9.95 7.24
N ASP A 42 -8.65 9.34 6.50
CA ASP A 42 -9.59 8.35 6.98
C ASP A 42 -9.60 7.09 6.08
N ASP A 43 -10.49 6.16 6.38
CA ASP A 43 -10.66 4.94 5.60
C ASP A 43 -11.49 5.14 4.30
N LYS A 44 -12.09 6.31 4.10
CA LYS A 44 -12.93 6.64 2.95
C LYS A 44 -12.24 7.55 1.94
N THR A 45 -11.24 8.30 2.41
CA THR A 45 -10.55 9.32 1.64
C THR A 45 -9.07 8.95 1.51
N LEU A 46 -8.56 9.07 0.29
CA LEU A 46 -7.14 8.93 0.01
C LEU A 46 -6.61 10.31 -0.32
N THR A 47 -5.59 10.78 0.40
CA THR A 47 -4.97 12.07 0.13
C THR A 47 -3.58 11.88 -0.48
N ILE A 48 -3.22 12.75 -1.42
CA ILE A 48 -1.91 12.78 -2.06
C ILE A 48 -1.24 14.10 -1.68
N GLU A 49 -0.21 14.01 -0.85
CA GLU A 49 0.59 15.15 -0.42
C GLU A 49 1.88 15.24 -1.23
N LEU A 50 2.25 16.46 -1.61
CA LEU A 50 3.54 16.76 -2.22
C LEU A 50 4.51 17.28 -1.17
N ARG A 51 5.67 16.62 -1.06
CA ARG A 51 6.82 17.10 -0.28
C ARG A 51 8.00 17.33 -1.23
N GLU A 52 8.98 18.13 -0.80
CA GLU A 52 10.13 18.53 -1.65
C GLU A 52 10.77 17.38 -2.45
N HIS A 53 10.83 16.17 -1.87
CA HIS A 53 11.50 15.03 -2.49
C HIS A 53 10.67 13.74 -2.45
N ALA A 54 9.39 13.82 -2.08
CA ALA A 54 8.53 12.64 -1.95
C ALA A 54 7.07 12.98 -2.24
N ILE A 55 6.35 12.00 -2.73
CA ILE A 55 4.89 11.99 -2.80
C ILE A 55 4.41 11.07 -1.69
N ILE A 56 3.56 11.57 -0.82
CA ILE A 56 2.97 10.81 0.28
C ILE A 56 1.51 10.52 -0.06
N LEU A 57 1.16 9.26 -0.04
CA LEU A 57 -0.19 8.78 -0.19
C LEU A 57 -0.71 8.33 1.17
N ASN A 58 -1.61 9.09 1.76
CA ASN A 58 -2.28 8.68 3.00
C ASN A 58 -3.50 7.85 2.63
N CYS A 59 -3.44 6.58 3.00
CA CYS A 59 -4.48 5.60 2.71
C CYS A 59 -4.56 4.62 3.88
N CYS A 60 -5.34 4.94 4.89
CA CYS A 60 -5.51 4.18 6.13
C CYS A 60 -6.14 2.78 5.91
N ARG A 61 -5.58 1.98 4.99
CA ARG A 61 -6.08 0.67 4.55
C ARG A 61 -5.30 -0.51 5.09
N GLY A 62 -4.28 -0.25 5.91
CA GLY A 62 -3.40 -1.28 6.46
C GLY A 62 -2.28 -1.70 5.50
N SER A 63 -1.23 -2.29 6.07
CA SER A 63 0.03 -2.58 5.36
C SER A 63 -0.15 -3.38 4.08
N ARG A 64 -1.05 -4.36 4.06
CA ARG A 64 -1.22 -5.26 2.90
C ARG A 64 -1.78 -4.55 1.67
N ILE A 65 -2.81 -3.71 1.88
CA ILE A 65 -3.39 -2.93 0.78
C ILE A 65 -2.39 -1.88 0.33
N ASN A 66 -1.73 -1.21 1.27
CA ASN A 66 -0.74 -0.21 0.99
C ASN A 66 0.48 -0.78 0.23
N GLU A 67 0.97 -1.97 0.58
CA GLU A 67 1.99 -2.68 -0.19
C GLU A 67 1.53 -2.97 -1.63
N THR A 68 0.27 -3.40 -1.81
CA THR A 68 -0.30 -3.67 -3.14
C THR A 68 -0.36 -2.39 -3.99
N LEU A 69 -0.86 -1.29 -3.42
CA LEU A 69 -0.90 0.01 -4.09
C LEU A 69 0.51 0.52 -4.41
N ALA A 70 1.46 0.35 -3.49
CA ALA A 70 2.85 0.74 -3.73
C ALA A 70 3.45 -0.02 -4.92
N HIS A 71 3.22 -1.34 -5.01
CA HIS A 71 3.67 -2.14 -6.15
C HIS A 71 3.03 -1.69 -7.46
N PHE A 72 1.72 -1.42 -7.44
CA PHE A 72 1.01 -0.91 -8.61
C PHE A 72 1.59 0.43 -9.09
N ILE A 73 1.72 1.41 -8.21
CA ILE A 73 2.23 2.74 -8.55
C ILE A 73 3.69 2.67 -9.04
N GLN A 74 4.53 1.83 -8.42
CA GLN A 74 5.89 1.60 -8.89
C GLN A 74 5.92 0.95 -10.29
N ALA A 75 5.01 0.03 -10.56
CA ALA A 75 4.89 -0.60 -11.88
C ALA A 75 4.51 0.42 -12.95
N MET A 76 3.52 1.25 -12.68
CA MET A 76 3.08 2.32 -13.58
C MET A 76 4.20 3.35 -13.82
N GLY A 77 4.87 3.79 -12.76
CA GLY A 77 5.99 4.74 -12.85
C GLY A 77 7.18 4.18 -13.63
N SER A 78 7.46 2.89 -13.52
CA SER A 78 8.53 2.23 -14.30
C SER A 78 8.21 2.20 -15.78
N GLY A 79 6.93 2.07 -16.16
CA GLY A 79 6.46 2.10 -17.55
C GLY A 79 6.66 3.46 -18.23
N LEU A 80 6.73 4.56 -17.46
CA LEU A 80 7.03 5.90 -17.97
C LEU A 80 8.54 6.19 -18.13
N GLY A 81 9.40 5.15 -18.05
CA GLY A 81 10.85 5.31 -18.13
C GLY A 81 11.49 5.81 -16.83
N GLY A 82 10.70 5.88 -15.75
CA GLY A 82 11.21 6.16 -14.41
C GLY A 82 12.01 4.97 -13.85
N SER A 83 13.11 5.26 -13.16
CA SER A 83 13.78 4.26 -12.33
C SER A 83 12.80 3.77 -11.27
N MET A 84 12.85 2.46 -10.95
CA MET A 84 12.06 1.90 -9.85
C MET A 84 12.33 2.72 -8.58
N GLY A 85 11.37 3.56 -8.23
CA GLY A 85 11.46 4.42 -7.06
C GLY A 85 11.40 3.61 -5.76
N VAL A 86 11.90 4.21 -4.68
CA VAL A 86 11.78 3.62 -3.36
C VAL A 86 10.39 3.97 -2.81
N ALA A 87 9.64 2.96 -2.39
CA ALA A 87 8.45 3.15 -1.60
C ALA A 87 8.71 2.70 -0.15
N VAL A 88 8.32 3.54 0.79
CA VAL A 88 8.24 3.19 2.21
C VAL A 88 6.76 3.05 2.54
N VAL A 89 6.39 1.90 3.07
CA VAL A 89 4.99 1.53 3.32
C VAL A 89 4.78 1.27 4.79
N ASP A 90 3.79 1.91 5.35
CA ASP A 90 3.27 1.61 6.69
C ASP A 90 1.73 1.40 6.62
N PRO A 91 1.06 1.04 7.73
CA PRO A 91 -0.39 0.79 7.72
C PRO A 91 -1.25 1.99 7.33
N TYR A 92 -0.72 3.20 7.43
CA TYR A 92 -1.47 4.44 7.26
C TYR A 92 -1.13 5.18 5.98
N ARG A 93 0.12 5.00 5.46
CA ARG A 93 0.62 5.78 4.32
C ARG A 93 1.66 5.04 3.49
N ILE A 94 1.88 5.59 2.29
CA ILE A 94 2.92 5.15 1.37
C ILE A 94 3.71 6.39 0.96
N SER A 95 5.01 6.37 1.14
CA SER A 95 5.90 7.44 0.68
C SER A 95 6.70 6.98 -0.53
N PHE A 96 6.62 7.74 -1.62
CA PHE A 96 7.28 7.43 -2.89
C PHE A 96 8.37 8.44 -3.21
N ARG A 97 9.47 7.92 -3.77
CA ARG A 97 10.47 8.71 -4.50
C ARG A 97 10.63 8.10 -5.88
N ILE A 98 9.81 8.51 -6.82
CA ILE A 98 9.85 8.01 -8.20
C ILE A 98 10.18 9.20 -9.11
N PRO A 99 11.42 9.29 -9.63
CA PRO A 99 11.81 10.36 -10.52
C PRO A 99 10.89 10.43 -11.75
N GLY A 100 10.44 11.64 -12.09
CA GLY A 100 9.61 11.88 -13.26
C GLY A 100 8.10 11.58 -13.09
N VAL A 101 7.68 11.07 -11.94
CA VAL A 101 6.26 10.84 -11.61
C VAL A 101 5.72 12.02 -10.81
N LYS A 102 4.57 12.54 -11.22
CA LYS A 102 3.84 13.61 -10.53
C LYS A 102 2.68 13.05 -9.73
N ALA A 103 2.19 13.82 -8.76
CA ALA A 103 0.99 13.46 -8.00
C ALA A 103 -0.24 13.27 -8.89
N SER A 104 -0.38 14.13 -9.92
CA SER A 104 -1.45 14.01 -10.93
C SER A 104 -1.40 12.69 -11.72
N ASP A 105 -0.21 12.12 -11.93
CA ASP A 105 -0.09 10.83 -12.62
C ASP A 105 -0.61 9.72 -11.71
N ILE A 106 -0.25 9.76 -10.42
CA ILE A 106 -0.74 8.79 -9.42
C ILE A 106 -2.25 8.88 -9.28
N GLU A 107 -2.79 10.08 -9.16
CA GLU A 107 -4.24 10.30 -9.11
C GLU A 107 -4.93 9.70 -10.33
N LYS A 108 -4.43 10.01 -11.52
CA LYS A 108 -4.96 9.48 -12.78
C LYS A 108 -4.94 7.96 -12.81
N TRP A 109 -3.82 7.34 -12.46
CA TRP A 109 -3.71 5.87 -12.44
C TRP A 109 -4.69 5.24 -11.47
N LEU A 110 -4.85 5.81 -10.28
CA LEU A 110 -5.78 5.30 -9.28
C LEU A 110 -7.24 5.45 -9.72
N ARG A 111 -7.60 6.54 -10.42
CA ARG A 111 -8.98 6.76 -10.87
C ARG A 111 -9.34 5.94 -12.12
N GLU A 112 -8.40 5.79 -13.05
CA GLU A 112 -8.69 5.22 -14.37
C GLU A 112 -8.45 3.72 -14.44
N THR A 113 -7.67 3.14 -13.51
CA THR A 113 -7.36 1.71 -13.56
C THR A 113 -8.50 0.88 -12.99
N SER A 114 -9.09 0.05 -13.85
CA SER A 114 -10.10 -0.90 -13.39
C SER A 114 -9.50 -1.99 -12.48
N PRO A 115 -10.28 -2.61 -11.59
CA PRO A 115 -9.80 -3.71 -10.75
C PRO A 115 -9.15 -4.85 -11.53
N LEU A 116 -9.71 -5.17 -12.70
CA LEU A 116 -9.17 -6.22 -13.58
C LEU A 116 -7.81 -5.83 -14.17
N ALA A 117 -7.66 -4.57 -14.59
CA ALA A 117 -6.38 -4.06 -15.08
C ALA A 117 -5.33 -3.99 -13.98
N LEU A 118 -5.71 -3.57 -12.77
CA LEU A 118 -4.86 -3.59 -11.59
C LEU A 118 -4.33 -5.00 -11.31
N GLU A 119 -5.21 -6.01 -11.31
CA GLU A 119 -4.82 -7.40 -11.12
C GLU A 119 -3.82 -7.85 -12.19
N ALA A 120 -4.09 -7.57 -13.46
CA ALA A 120 -3.20 -7.93 -14.56
C ALA A 120 -1.81 -7.30 -14.40
N ILE A 121 -1.73 -6.01 -14.09
CA ILE A 121 -0.47 -5.30 -13.85
C ILE A 121 0.30 -5.92 -12.69
N LEU A 122 -0.37 -6.20 -11.59
CA LEU A 122 0.26 -6.80 -10.42
C LEU A 122 0.76 -8.22 -10.70
N ARG A 123 -0.01 -9.05 -11.41
CA ARG A 123 0.41 -10.40 -11.82
C ARG A 123 1.64 -10.38 -12.72
N MET A 124 1.80 -9.35 -13.55
CA MET A 124 2.97 -9.20 -14.42
C MET A 124 4.20 -8.68 -13.68
N THR A 125 4.04 -7.80 -12.71
CA THR A 125 5.15 -7.06 -12.09
C THR A 125 5.66 -7.69 -10.80
N ILE A 126 4.80 -8.26 -9.98
CA ILE A 126 5.17 -8.88 -8.70
C ILE A 126 6.14 -10.05 -8.84
N PRO A 127 6.07 -10.93 -9.88
CA PRO A 127 7.04 -12.01 -10.04
C PRO A 127 8.50 -11.57 -10.03
N ASN A 128 8.78 -10.30 -10.31
CA ASN A 128 10.13 -9.73 -10.31
C ASN A 128 10.51 -9.01 -9.00
N GLY A 129 9.57 -8.86 -8.07
CA GLY A 129 9.76 -8.11 -6.82
C GLY A 129 10.55 -8.85 -5.73
N ARG A 130 10.96 -8.10 -4.69
CA ARG A 130 11.58 -8.68 -3.49
C ARG A 130 10.57 -9.46 -2.65
N ALA A 131 9.34 -8.96 -2.56
CA ALA A 131 8.28 -9.56 -1.74
C ALA A 131 7.94 -10.98 -2.18
N ILE A 132 7.78 -11.22 -3.49
CA ILE A 132 7.51 -12.58 -3.99
C ILE A 132 8.67 -13.52 -3.70
N ARG A 133 9.93 -13.08 -3.83
CA ARG A 133 11.08 -13.93 -3.54
C ARG A 133 11.11 -14.39 -2.09
N ALA A 134 10.86 -13.47 -1.16
CA ALA A 134 10.79 -13.78 0.26
C ALA A 134 9.64 -14.76 0.58
N ARG A 135 8.46 -14.50 0.01
CA ARG A 135 7.29 -15.35 0.21
C ARG A 135 7.46 -16.72 -0.45
N PHE A 136 8.04 -16.77 -1.64
CA PHE A 136 8.32 -18.02 -2.35
C PHE A 136 9.23 -18.94 -1.54
N VAL A 137 10.25 -18.42 -0.88
CA VAL A 137 11.11 -19.24 0.00
C VAL A 137 10.29 -19.96 1.08
N GLN A 138 9.35 -19.25 1.71
CA GLN A 138 8.49 -19.85 2.74
C GLN A 138 7.57 -20.91 2.16
N VAL A 139 6.94 -20.64 1.02
CA VAL A 139 6.05 -21.59 0.35
C VAL A 139 6.83 -22.79 -0.20
N ALA A 140 7.97 -22.54 -0.87
CA ALA A 140 8.83 -23.59 -1.43
C ALA A 140 9.35 -24.56 -0.35
N ARG A 141 9.62 -24.08 0.85
CA ARG A 141 9.97 -24.93 2.01
C ARG A 141 8.79 -25.80 2.46
N ARG A 142 7.58 -25.27 2.45
CA ARG A 142 6.36 -26.05 2.78
C ARG A 142 6.04 -27.11 1.75
N PHE A 143 6.31 -26.84 0.48
CA PHE A 143 6.14 -27.77 -0.62
C PHE A 143 7.31 -28.74 -0.78
N GLY A 144 8.34 -28.67 0.08
CA GLY A 144 9.50 -29.55 0.00
C GLY A 144 10.46 -29.27 -1.17
N ILE A 145 10.23 -28.18 -1.92
CA ILE A 145 11.07 -27.78 -3.06
C ILE A 145 12.39 -27.19 -2.59
N LEU A 146 12.34 -26.47 -1.45
CA LEU A 146 13.52 -25.90 -0.81
C LEU A 146 13.68 -26.52 0.59
N ARG A 147 14.84 -27.09 0.86
CA ARG A 147 15.15 -27.67 2.18
C ARG A 147 15.18 -26.57 3.24
N LYS A 148 14.80 -26.90 4.48
CA LYS A 148 14.70 -25.94 5.59
C LYS A 148 16.06 -25.37 6.01
N ASP A 149 17.11 -26.18 5.91
CA ASP A 149 18.50 -25.87 6.30
C ASP A 149 19.26 -25.04 5.25
N VAL A 150 18.70 -24.84 4.06
CA VAL A 150 19.35 -24.06 3.01
C VAL A 150 19.20 -22.57 3.24
N ASP A 151 20.32 -21.84 3.18
CA ASP A 151 20.32 -20.37 3.21
C ASP A 151 19.76 -19.83 1.86
N PRO A 152 18.61 -19.10 1.92
CA PRO A 152 17.99 -18.57 0.70
C PRO A 152 18.90 -17.60 -0.08
N ARG A 153 19.88 -16.97 0.58
CA ARG A 153 20.82 -16.05 -0.07
C ARG A 153 21.78 -16.75 -1.01
N LYS A 154 21.98 -18.06 -0.80
CA LYS A 154 22.87 -18.91 -1.62
C LYS A 154 22.12 -19.60 -2.78
N VAL A 155 20.81 -19.36 -2.91
CA VAL A 155 19.96 -20.01 -3.92
C VAL A 155 19.47 -18.99 -4.93
N ASN A 156 19.46 -19.37 -6.20
CA ASN A 156 18.88 -18.53 -7.26
C ASN A 156 17.33 -18.62 -7.22
N ILE A 157 16.74 -17.89 -6.27
CA ILE A 157 15.29 -17.85 -6.09
C ILE A 157 14.56 -17.35 -7.36
N SER A 158 15.14 -16.38 -8.07
CA SER A 158 14.54 -15.88 -9.33
C SER A 158 14.52 -16.95 -10.42
N GLY A 159 15.55 -17.75 -10.53
CA GLY A 159 15.59 -18.90 -11.44
C GLY A 159 14.58 -19.99 -11.05
N MET A 160 14.40 -20.22 -9.77
CA MET A 160 13.37 -21.15 -9.27
C MET A 160 11.96 -20.64 -9.58
N LEU A 161 11.66 -19.37 -9.32
CA LEU A 161 10.35 -18.78 -9.66
C LEU A 161 10.01 -18.95 -11.14
N LYS A 162 10.98 -18.72 -12.04
CA LYS A 162 10.78 -18.95 -13.48
C LYS A 162 10.54 -20.42 -13.79
N ARG A 163 11.29 -21.34 -13.18
CA ARG A 163 11.14 -22.78 -13.39
C ARG A 163 9.79 -23.33 -12.93
N TYR A 164 9.27 -22.81 -11.82
CA TYR A 164 8.01 -23.23 -11.21
C TYR A 164 6.82 -22.35 -11.61
N GLN A 165 6.99 -21.45 -12.58
CA GLN A 165 5.89 -20.63 -13.11
C GLN A 165 4.72 -21.49 -13.59
N GLY A 166 3.49 -21.12 -13.25
CA GLY A 166 2.28 -21.87 -13.57
C GLY A 166 2.06 -23.13 -12.71
N THR A 167 2.86 -23.36 -11.68
CA THR A 167 2.67 -24.48 -10.74
C THR A 167 2.01 -24.02 -9.45
N ALA A 168 1.41 -24.98 -8.72
CA ALA A 168 0.73 -24.72 -7.45
C ALA A 168 1.58 -23.95 -6.42
N VAL A 169 2.91 -24.12 -6.41
CA VAL A 169 3.78 -23.42 -5.48
C VAL A 169 3.86 -21.91 -5.79
N VAL A 170 3.88 -21.54 -7.05
CA VAL A 170 3.88 -20.10 -7.45
C VAL A 170 2.50 -19.52 -7.28
N GLU A 171 1.43 -20.22 -7.63
CA GLU A 171 0.05 -19.77 -7.41
C GLU A 171 -0.24 -19.57 -5.91
N GLU A 172 0.19 -20.49 -5.04
CA GLU A 172 0.08 -20.34 -3.58
C GLU A 172 0.92 -19.17 -3.07
N THR A 173 2.08 -18.93 -3.68
CA THR A 173 2.92 -17.75 -3.33
C THR A 173 2.22 -16.45 -3.68
N LEU A 174 1.62 -16.38 -4.86
CA LEU A 174 0.87 -15.22 -5.33
C LEU A 174 -0.39 -15.01 -4.48
N SER A 175 -1.15 -16.05 -4.17
CA SER A 175 -2.36 -15.95 -3.33
C SER A 175 -2.06 -15.42 -1.94
N LYS A 176 -0.87 -15.67 -1.40
CA LYS A 176 -0.43 -15.12 -0.10
C LYS A 176 0.10 -13.70 -0.18
N LEU A 177 0.51 -13.24 -1.35
CA LEU A 177 0.86 -11.84 -1.59
C LEU A 177 -0.39 -11.01 -1.85
N PHE A 178 -1.42 -11.60 -2.46
CA PHE A 178 -2.71 -10.98 -2.72
C PHE A 178 -3.81 -11.57 -1.82
N PRO A 179 -3.76 -11.37 -0.50
CA PRO A 179 -4.77 -11.93 0.40
C PRO A 179 -6.12 -11.20 0.27
N VAL A 180 -6.19 -10.16 -0.54
CA VAL A 180 -7.38 -9.36 -0.72
C VAL A 180 -8.13 -9.87 -1.94
N SER A 181 -9.32 -10.38 -1.72
CA SER A 181 -10.33 -10.49 -2.77
C SER A 181 -10.56 -9.08 -3.32
N TYR A 182 -10.30 -8.87 -4.61
CA TYR A 182 -10.37 -7.58 -5.31
C TYR A 182 -11.74 -6.88 -5.22
N THR A 183 -12.75 -7.56 -4.71
CA THR A 183 -14.10 -7.05 -4.50
C THR A 183 -14.20 -5.90 -3.50
N HIS A 184 -13.15 -5.65 -2.69
CA HIS A 184 -13.14 -4.59 -1.69
C HIS A 184 -12.25 -3.38 -2.03
N LEU A 185 -11.62 -3.37 -3.22
CA LEU A 185 -10.92 -2.19 -3.73
C LEU A 185 -11.92 -1.24 -4.44
N THR A 186 -12.99 -0.84 -3.75
CA THR A 186 -13.64 0.42 -4.09
C THR A 186 -12.65 1.51 -3.72
N LEU A 187 -12.08 2.16 -4.73
CA LEU A 187 -11.15 3.27 -4.50
C LEU A 187 -11.90 4.38 -3.76
N PRO A 188 -11.35 4.87 -2.66
CA PRO A 188 -11.93 5.95 -1.89
C PRO A 188 -11.91 7.26 -2.69
N THR A 189 -12.58 8.27 -2.20
CA THR A 189 -12.45 9.62 -2.72
C THR A 189 -10.98 10.05 -2.67
N ILE A 190 -10.43 10.53 -3.79
CA ILE A 190 -9.03 10.97 -3.86
C ILE A 190 -9.01 12.49 -3.77
N LEU A 191 -8.27 13.02 -2.79
CA LEU A 191 -8.00 14.44 -2.62
C LEU A 191 -6.51 14.71 -2.85
N LEU A 192 -6.23 15.76 -3.64
CA LEU A 192 -4.90 16.33 -3.81
C LEU A 192 -4.75 17.47 -2.81
N VAL A 193 -3.77 17.40 -1.92
CA VAL A 193 -3.48 18.39 -0.88
C VAL A 193 -2.07 18.93 -1.05
#